data_ca7665bf2ba35ec45a4bae86c7865dc2
#
_entry.id   ca7665bf2ba35ec45a4bae86c7865dc2
#
_cell.length_a   1.000
_cell.length_b   1.000
_cell.length_c   1.000
_cell.angle_alpha   90.00
_cell.angle_beta   90.00
_cell.angle_gamma   90.00
#
_symmetry.space_group_name_H-M   'P 1'
#
loop_
_entity.id
_entity.type
_entity.pdbx_description
1 polymer ?
#
loop_
_entity_poly.entity_id
_entity_poly.type
_entity_poly.pdbx_seq_one_letter_code
_entity_poly.pdbx_strand_id
1 'polypeptide(L)'
;MKLTIIIPVYKVEAYLDFCLKSIARQNVEDYEVILVDDGSPDRSGALCDAWVRKDGRFRVIHCPENRGLSAARNRGLDEAHGEYVTFVDSDDYISPHTLQANM
;
A
#
# COMPACT_ATOMS: atom_id res chain seq x y z
N MET A 1 1.73 4.37 16.38
CA MET A 1 1.15 3.59 15.27
C MET A 1 1.63 2.17 15.35
N LYS A 2 0.73 1.20 15.20
CA LYS A 2 1.06 -0.20 15.48
C LYS A 2 1.49 -0.99 14.26
N LEU A 3 0.81 -0.81 13.13
CA LEU A 3 1.06 -1.59 11.92
C LEU A 3 1.30 -0.68 10.72
N THR A 4 2.34 -0.99 9.96
CA THR A 4 2.57 -0.37 8.65
C THR A 4 2.35 -1.43 7.56
N ILE A 5 1.50 -1.11 6.61
CA ILE A 5 1.24 -1.95 5.44
C ILE A 5 1.94 -1.31 4.25
N ILE A 6 2.88 -2.02 3.63
CA ILE A 6 3.62 -1.53 2.48
C ILE A 6 3.12 -2.22 1.22
N ILE A 7 2.71 -1.44 0.23
CA ILE A 7 2.16 -1.96 -1.01
C ILE A 7 2.97 -1.43 -2.18
N PRO A 8 3.83 -2.26 -2.77
CA PRO A 8 4.50 -1.89 -4.01
C PRO A 8 3.48 -1.82 -5.14
N VAL A 9 3.54 -0.77 -5.95
CA VAL A 9 2.59 -0.50 -7.02
C VAL A 9 3.33 -0.34 -8.34
N TYR A 10 3.02 -1.19 -9.32
CA TYR A 10 3.55 -1.05 -10.66
C TYR A 10 2.62 -1.71 -11.67
N LYS A 11 2.05 -0.89 -12.56
CA LYS A 11 1.15 -1.36 -13.64
C LYS A 11 -0.02 -2.21 -13.15
N VAL A 12 -0.70 -1.74 -12.11
CA VAL A 12 -1.80 -2.51 -11.48
C VAL A 12 -3.12 -1.74 -11.47
N GLU A 13 -3.31 -0.81 -12.40
CA GLU A 13 -4.52 0.02 -12.40
C GLU A 13 -5.82 -0.78 -12.41
N ALA A 14 -5.81 -1.98 -13.03
CA ALA A 14 -7.00 -2.84 -13.08
C ALA A 14 -7.35 -3.48 -11.74
N TYR A 15 -6.38 -3.60 -10.83
CA TYR A 15 -6.55 -4.34 -9.57
C TYR A 15 -6.38 -3.49 -8.33
N LEU A 16 -5.74 -2.35 -8.45
CA LEU A 16 -5.31 -1.55 -7.31
C LEU A 16 -6.49 -1.11 -6.44
N ASP A 17 -7.53 -0.60 -7.05
CA ASP A 17 -8.69 -0.10 -6.32
C ASP A 17 -9.35 -1.20 -5.49
N PHE A 18 -9.46 -2.39 -6.05
CA PHE A 18 -10.01 -3.56 -5.38
C PHE A 18 -9.16 -3.96 -4.17
N CYS A 19 -7.84 -3.99 -4.36
CA CYS A 19 -6.88 -4.29 -3.29
C CYS A 19 -7.01 -3.28 -2.15
N LEU A 20 -7.00 -1.97 -2.47
CA LEU A 20 -7.03 -0.92 -1.47
C LEU A 20 -8.37 -0.87 -0.74
N LYS A 21 -9.47 -1.17 -1.41
CA LYS A 21 -10.77 -1.31 -0.76
C LYS A 21 -10.75 -2.43 0.27
N SER A 22 -10.14 -3.56 -0.05
CA SER A 22 -10.06 -4.69 0.88
C SER A 22 -9.24 -4.33 2.12
N ILE A 23 -8.18 -3.54 1.96
CA ILE A 23 -7.37 -3.07 3.09
C ILE A 23 -8.13 -2.06 3.94
N ALA A 24 -8.85 -1.12 3.31
CA ALA A 24 -9.60 -0.11 4.02
C ALA A 24 -10.74 -0.70 4.87
N ARG A 25 -11.18 -1.92 4.55
CA ARG A 25 -12.22 -2.64 5.29
C ARG A 25 -11.68 -3.45 6.45
N GLN A 26 -10.38 -3.54 6.64
CA GLN A 26 -9.81 -4.35 7.71
C GLN A 26 -10.22 -3.79 9.07
N ASN A 27 -10.60 -4.69 9.97
CA ASN A 27 -11.04 -4.34 11.31
C ASN A 27 -9.85 -4.25 12.26
N VAL A 28 -8.88 -3.43 11.89
CA VAL A 28 -7.66 -3.18 12.66
C VAL A 28 -7.59 -1.69 12.91
N GLU A 29 -7.35 -1.32 14.15
CA GLU A 29 -7.14 0.06 14.53
C GLU A 29 -5.65 0.39 14.45
N ASP A 30 -5.35 1.65 14.27
CA ASP A 30 -4.00 2.18 14.36
C ASP A 30 -3.01 1.56 13.34
N TYR A 31 -3.36 1.68 12.06
CA TYR A 31 -2.44 1.29 11.00
C TYR A 31 -2.27 2.40 9.96
N GLU A 32 -1.15 2.35 9.26
CA GLU A 32 -0.87 3.21 8.12
C GLU A 32 -0.63 2.35 6.88
N VAL A 33 -0.93 2.89 5.71
CA VAL A 33 -0.68 2.23 4.43
C VAL A 33 0.27 3.10 3.62
N ILE A 34 1.39 2.52 3.20
CA ILE A 34 2.36 3.22 2.35
C ILE A 34 2.32 2.57 0.97
N LEU A 35 1.86 3.36 0.00
CA LEU A 35 1.81 2.96 -1.39
C LEU A 35 3.12 3.41 -2.05
N VAL A 36 3.88 2.48 -2.59
CA VAL A 36 5.13 2.82 -3.28
C VAL A 36 4.92 2.63 -4.77
N ASP A 37 4.66 3.73 -5.47
CA ASP A 37 4.48 3.74 -6.91
C ASP A 37 5.86 3.68 -7.58
N ASP A 38 6.23 2.52 -8.07
CA ASP A 38 7.54 2.22 -8.62
C ASP A 38 7.65 2.64 -10.09
N GLY A 39 7.34 3.90 -10.36
CA GLY A 39 7.45 4.45 -11.71
C GLY A 39 6.40 3.93 -12.67
N SER A 40 5.15 3.71 -12.21
CA SER A 40 4.09 3.16 -13.05
C SER A 40 3.77 4.08 -14.24
N PRO A 41 3.80 3.54 -15.48
CA PRO A 41 3.45 4.34 -16.65
C PRO A 41 1.94 4.45 -16.91
N ASP A 42 1.14 3.64 -16.20
CA ASP A 42 -0.32 3.63 -16.30
C ASP A 42 -0.95 4.57 -15.26
N ARG A 43 -2.24 4.39 -14.98
CA ARG A 43 -2.96 5.23 -14.03
C ARG A 43 -2.79 4.84 -12.57
N SER A 44 -1.92 3.86 -12.27
CA SER A 44 -1.71 3.41 -10.89
C SER A 44 -1.32 4.56 -9.96
N GLY A 45 -0.41 5.44 -10.39
CA GLY A 45 0.01 6.59 -9.59
C GLY A 45 -1.13 7.55 -9.27
N ALA A 46 -1.99 7.83 -10.26
CA ALA A 46 -3.14 8.70 -10.05
C ALA A 46 -4.17 8.08 -9.10
N LEU A 47 -4.34 6.76 -9.18
CA LEU A 47 -5.22 6.04 -8.25
C LEU A 47 -4.69 6.10 -6.83
N CYS A 48 -3.38 5.98 -6.64
CA CYS A 48 -2.76 6.15 -5.33
C CYS A 48 -3.05 7.54 -4.76
N ASP A 49 -2.89 8.58 -5.56
CA ASP A 49 -3.16 9.96 -5.12
C ASP A 49 -4.62 10.14 -4.70
N ALA A 50 -5.54 9.53 -5.44
CA ALA A 50 -6.96 9.58 -5.10
C ALA A 50 -7.23 8.94 -3.75
N TRP A 51 -6.61 7.81 -3.44
CA TRP A 51 -6.77 7.12 -2.17
C TRP A 51 -6.19 7.93 -1.01
N VAL A 52 -5.04 8.57 -1.20
CA VAL A 52 -4.42 9.41 -0.17
C VAL A 52 -5.36 10.57 0.20
N ARG A 53 -6.03 11.17 -0.79
CA ARG A 53 -6.99 12.25 -0.53
C ARG A 53 -8.26 11.75 0.17
N LYS A 54 -8.64 10.51 -0.07
CA LYS A 54 -9.87 9.91 0.42
C LYS A 54 -9.75 9.36 1.83
N ASP A 55 -8.59 8.85 2.19
CA ASP A 55 -8.37 8.17 3.47
C ASP A 55 -7.03 8.58 4.06
N GLY A 56 -7.08 9.24 5.22
CA GLY A 56 -5.89 9.78 5.88
C GLY A 56 -4.89 8.73 6.38
N ARG A 57 -5.26 7.44 6.37
CA ARG A 57 -4.34 6.36 6.73
C ARG A 57 -3.37 6.02 5.60
N PHE A 58 -3.64 6.49 4.38
CA PHE A 58 -2.88 6.17 3.18
C PHE A 58 -1.89 7.27 2.86
N ARG A 59 -0.67 6.88 2.50
CA ARG A 59 0.37 7.77 1.98
C ARG A 59 0.93 7.15 0.70
N VAL A 60 1.47 7.98 -0.18
CA VAL A 60 2.08 7.48 -1.42
C VAL A 60 3.48 8.06 -1.59
N ILE A 61 4.37 7.22 -2.10
CA ILE A 61 5.70 7.61 -2.54
C ILE A 61 5.79 7.34 -4.03
N HIS A 62 5.99 8.39 -4.82
CA HIS A 62 6.18 8.25 -6.26
C HIS A 62 7.66 8.17 -6.57
N CYS A 63 8.10 7.03 -7.10
CA CYS A 63 9.47 6.85 -7.55
C CYS A 63 9.59 7.32 -9.01
N PRO A 64 10.67 8.01 -9.38
CA PRO A 64 10.78 8.56 -10.73
C PRO A 64 10.96 7.49 -11.81
N GLU A 65 11.43 6.31 -11.45
CA GLU A 65 11.65 5.22 -12.38
C GLU A 65 11.42 3.87 -11.72
N ASN A 66 11.15 2.86 -12.53
CA ASN A 66 10.98 1.50 -12.04
C ASN A 66 12.32 0.89 -11.62
N ARG A 67 12.44 0.48 -10.37
CA ARG A 67 13.64 -0.15 -9.82
C ARG A 67 13.39 -1.57 -9.31
N GLY A 68 12.15 -2.04 -9.39
CA GLY A 68 11.79 -3.39 -9.03
C GLY A 68 11.18 -3.52 -7.64
N LEU A 69 10.66 -4.71 -7.37
CA LEU A 69 9.90 -5.00 -6.15
C LEU A 69 10.71 -4.81 -4.88
N SER A 70 11.96 -5.29 -4.85
CA SER A 70 12.80 -5.17 -3.65
C SER A 70 13.10 -3.72 -3.32
N ALA A 71 13.39 -2.91 -4.33
CA ALA A 71 13.65 -1.49 -4.12
C ALA A 71 12.40 -0.76 -3.60
N ALA A 72 11.22 -1.10 -4.13
CA ALA A 72 9.96 -0.52 -3.69
C ALA A 72 9.67 -0.86 -2.23
N ARG A 73 9.87 -2.12 -1.84
CA ARG A 73 9.69 -2.55 -0.45
C ARG A 73 10.64 -1.81 0.50
N ASN A 74 11.91 -1.70 0.12
CA ASN A 74 12.89 -0.98 0.92
C ASN A 74 12.53 0.50 1.06
N ARG A 75 12.04 1.11 0.00
CA ARG A 75 11.62 2.52 0.04
C ARG A 75 10.47 2.71 1.03
N GLY A 76 9.52 1.78 1.04
CA GLY A 76 8.43 1.79 2.01
C GLY A 76 8.92 1.61 3.44
N LEU A 77 9.87 0.70 3.65
CA LEU A 77 10.46 0.47 4.98
C LEU A 77 11.13 1.73 5.54
N ASP A 78 11.78 2.51 4.69
CA ASP A 78 12.43 3.76 5.12
C ASP A 78 11.43 4.76 5.70
N GLU A 79 10.17 4.67 5.29
CA GLU A 79 9.13 5.60 5.71
C GLU A 79 8.19 5.02 6.78
N ALA A 80 8.37 3.74 7.15
CA ALA A 80 7.46 3.06 8.07
C ALA A 80 7.57 3.57 9.50
N HIS A 81 6.44 3.78 10.16
CA HIS A 81 6.37 4.22 11.55
C HIS A 81 5.81 3.15 12.48
N GLY A 82 5.24 2.08 11.95
CA GLY A 82 4.60 1.05 12.75
C GLY A 82 5.59 0.17 13.49
N GLU A 83 5.15 -0.43 14.59
CA GLU A 83 5.93 -1.44 15.31
C GLU A 83 6.05 -2.73 14.51
N TYR A 84 5.02 -3.02 13.71
CA TYR A 84 4.96 -4.19 12.84
C TYR A 84 4.81 -3.73 11.40
N VAL A 85 5.43 -4.46 10.48
CA VAL A 85 5.37 -4.16 9.06
C VAL A 85 4.88 -5.42 8.32
N THR A 86 3.94 -5.22 7.41
CA THR A 86 3.51 -6.28 6.50
C THR A 86 3.55 -5.76 5.06
N PHE A 87 3.80 -6.67 4.13
CA PHE A 87 3.78 -6.38 2.70
C PHE A 87 2.56 -7.03 2.07
N VAL A 88 1.88 -6.28 1.21
CA VAL A 88 0.72 -6.77 0.48
C VAL A 88 0.95 -6.48 -1.01
N ASP A 89 0.76 -7.49 -1.85
CA ASP A 89 0.87 -7.29 -3.30
C ASP A 89 -0.36 -6.52 -3.79
N SER A 90 -0.14 -5.56 -4.68
CA SER A 90 -1.19 -4.64 -5.10
C SER A 90 -2.28 -5.26 -5.97
N ASP A 91 -2.10 -6.49 -6.41
CA ASP A 91 -3.11 -7.27 -7.14
C ASP A 91 -3.82 -8.30 -6.27
N ASP A 92 -3.56 -8.31 -4.95
CA ASP A 92 -4.18 -9.24 -4.01
C ASP A 92 -5.42 -8.65 -3.36
N TYR A 93 -6.33 -9.54 -2.98
CA TYR A 93 -7.48 -9.20 -2.16
C TYR A 93 -7.26 -9.69 -0.73
N ILE A 94 -7.49 -8.81 0.24
CA ILE A 94 -7.35 -9.13 1.65
C ILE A 94 -8.76 -9.34 2.22
N SER A 95 -9.04 -10.55 2.73
CA SER A 95 -10.33 -10.80 3.37
C SER A 95 -10.45 -10.01 4.68
N PRO A 96 -11.67 -9.62 5.08
CA PRO A 96 -11.87 -8.98 6.38
C PRO A 96 -11.26 -9.84 7.49
N HIS A 97 -10.62 -9.22 8.46
CA HIS A 97 -9.97 -9.84 9.62
C HIS A 97 -8.62 -10.51 9.35
N THR A 98 -8.12 -10.54 8.10
CA THR A 98 -6.81 -11.14 7.81
C THR A 98 -5.70 -10.44 8.57
N LEU A 99 -5.70 -9.12 8.62
CA LEU A 99 -4.67 -8.37 9.33
C LEU A 99 -4.73 -8.60 10.83
N GLN A 100 -5.92 -8.75 11.40
CA GLN A 100 -6.07 -9.07 12.82
C GLN A 100 -5.46 -10.43 13.12
N ALA A 101 -5.70 -11.43 12.28
CA ALA A 101 -5.17 -12.77 12.48
C ALA A 101 -3.64 -12.80 12.43
N ASN A 102 -3.03 -11.89 11.69
CA ASN A 102 -1.58 -11.82 11.52
C ASN A 102 -0.87 -10.94 12.54
N MET A 103 -1.63 -10.29 13.39
CA MET A 103 -1.11 -9.46 14.46
C MET A 103 -0.99 -10.23 15.75
#